data_8c9d195911495a7040fb60d23f97f157
#
_entry.id   8c9d195911495a7040fb60d23f97f157
#
_cell.length_a   1.000
_cell.length_b   1.000
_cell.length_c   1.000
_cell.angle_alpha   90.00
_cell.angle_beta   90.00
_cell.angle_gamma   90.00
#
_symmetry.space_group_name_H-M   'P 1'
#
loop_
_entity.id
_entity.type
_entity.pdbx_description
1 polymer ?
#
loop_
_entity_poly.entity_id
_entity_poly.type
_entity_poly.pdbx_seq_one_letter_code
_entity_poly.pdbx_strand_id
1 'polypeptide(L)'
;MVTRKFTAASVADILDNVRPFTVGFDKMFHNLETVSEIANNYPPYNIVKTTDDEFVIEIAAAGFTKDEFNIHVVPDGNKLVVQGVQDRGEDKKEYYHRGIAARNFTRTFALMEDVEVTGADFVDGMLNISLVRIIPEEKKLKEIQVK
;
A
#
# COMPACT_ATOMS: atom_id res chain seq x y z
N MET A 1 -9.65 15.25 -33.03
CA MET A 1 -9.30 14.43 -31.86
C MET A 1 -9.52 15.29 -30.61
N VAL A 2 -10.58 15.05 -29.87
CA VAL A 2 -10.91 15.86 -28.68
C VAL A 2 -10.24 15.24 -27.49
N THR A 3 -9.14 15.84 -27.04
CA THR A 3 -8.46 15.45 -25.80
C THR A 3 -9.31 15.94 -24.62
N ARG A 4 -10.12 15.05 -24.03
CA ARG A 4 -10.80 15.36 -22.76
C ARG A 4 -9.75 15.51 -21.68
N LYS A 5 -9.50 16.72 -21.26
CA LYS A 5 -8.71 17.00 -20.05
C LYS A 5 -9.56 16.56 -18.84
N PHE A 6 -9.12 15.54 -18.13
CA PHE A 6 -9.68 15.20 -16.84
C PHE A 6 -9.32 16.33 -15.86
N THR A 7 -10.32 17.05 -15.38
CA THR A 7 -10.16 18.06 -14.34
C THR A 7 -10.43 17.42 -12.97
N ALA A 8 -9.87 17.98 -11.91
CA ALA A 8 -10.11 17.51 -10.53
C ALA A 8 -11.60 17.41 -10.19
N ALA A 9 -12.43 18.28 -10.78
CA ALA A 9 -13.88 18.23 -10.66
C ALA A 9 -14.49 16.94 -11.25
N SER A 10 -13.97 16.43 -12.37
CA SER A 10 -14.50 15.21 -12.98
C SER A 10 -14.18 13.95 -12.19
N VAL A 11 -13.10 13.97 -11.40
CA VAL A 11 -12.75 12.87 -10.49
C VAL A 11 -13.67 12.89 -9.26
N ALA A 12 -13.99 14.07 -8.74
CA ALA A 12 -14.94 14.22 -7.64
C ALA A 12 -16.34 13.73 -8.02
N ASP A 13 -16.82 14.05 -9.22
CA ASP A 13 -18.11 13.59 -9.73
C ASP A 13 -18.18 12.07 -9.91
N ILE A 14 -17.06 11.43 -10.30
CA ILE A 14 -16.97 9.96 -10.39
C ILE A 14 -17.02 9.34 -9.00
N LEU A 15 -16.31 9.94 -8.02
CA LEU A 15 -16.30 9.47 -6.63
C LEU A 15 -17.66 9.62 -5.96
N ASP A 16 -18.38 10.70 -6.21
CA ASP A 16 -19.73 10.90 -5.67
C ASP A 16 -20.76 9.90 -6.24
N ASN A 17 -20.59 9.48 -7.48
CA ASN A 17 -21.43 8.44 -8.10
C ASN A 17 -21.12 7.02 -7.60
N VAL A 18 -19.94 6.78 -7.04
CA VAL A 18 -19.53 5.46 -6.50
C VAL A 18 -19.84 5.32 -5.01
N ARG A 19 -20.00 6.44 -4.29
CA ARG A 19 -20.33 6.47 -2.85
C ARG A 19 -21.51 5.58 -2.42
N PRO A 20 -22.62 5.49 -3.17
CA PRO A 20 -23.76 4.65 -2.75
C PRO A 20 -23.44 3.15 -2.70
N PHE A 21 -22.38 2.71 -3.39
CA PHE A 21 -22.01 1.30 -3.50
C PHE A 21 -20.89 0.89 -2.54
N THR A 22 -20.36 1.82 -1.74
CA THR A 22 -19.15 1.61 -0.92
C THR A 22 -19.44 1.70 0.56
N VAL A 23 -20.42 0.95 1.05
CA VAL A 23 -20.66 0.84 2.49
C VAL A 23 -19.44 0.18 3.14
N GLY A 24 -18.70 0.95 3.94
CA GLY A 24 -17.47 0.49 4.62
C GLY A 24 -16.15 0.89 3.95
N PHE A 25 -16.17 1.51 2.77
CA PHE A 25 -14.99 2.01 2.07
C PHE A 25 -14.67 3.50 2.33
N ASP A 26 -15.47 4.19 3.13
CA ASP A 26 -15.32 5.64 3.39
C ASP A 26 -13.94 6.00 3.92
N LYS A 27 -13.36 5.19 4.78
CA LYS A 27 -11.99 5.37 5.27
C LYS A 27 -10.93 5.18 4.18
N MET A 28 -11.21 4.33 3.21
CA MET A 28 -10.31 4.06 2.09
C MET A 28 -10.30 5.23 1.10
N PHE A 29 -11.44 5.89 0.87
CA PHE A 29 -11.55 7.08 0.04
C PHE A 29 -11.02 8.34 0.73
N HIS A 30 -11.14 8.47 2.04
CA HIS A 30 -10.53 9.57 2.80
C HIS A 30 -9.00 9.57 2.72
N ASN A 31 -8.39 8.39 2.56
CA ASN A 31 -6.96 8.24 2.34
C ASN A 31 -6.55 8.48 0.87
N LEU A 32 -7.51 8.45 -0.08
CA LEU A 32 -7.31 8.86 -1.46
C LEU A 32 -7.27 10.40 -1.63
N GLU A 33 -7.76 11.15 -0.66
CA GLU A 33 -7.61 12.62 -0.64
C GLU A 33 -6.17 13.08 -0.35
N THR A 34 -5.31 12.21 0.17
CA THR A 34 -3.85 12.40 0.15
C THR A 34 -3.25 12.11 -1.22
N VAL A 35 -4.02 12.23 -2.27
CA VAL A 35 -3.69 11.99 -3.69
C VAL A 35 -2.68 13.00 -4.26
N SER A 36 -2.25 14.00 -3.50
CA SER A 36 -1.09 14.78 -3.90
C SER A 36 0.23 14.00 -3.87
N GLU A 37 0.26 12.79 -3.33
CA GLU A 37 1.38 11.85 -3.41
C GLU A 37 1.36 10.96 -4.66
N ILE A 38 0.34 11.05 -5.51
CA ILE A 38 0.26 10.31 -6.80
C ILE A 38 1.42 10.67 -7.74
N ALA A 39 2.07 11.82 -7.55
CA ALA A 39 3.26 12.17 -8.31
C ALA A 39 4.50 11.31 -7.97
N ASN A 40 4.49 10.54 -6.91
CA ASN A 40 5.63 9.77 -6.44
C ASN A 40 5.30 8.27 -6.33
N ASN A 41 5.10 7.63 -7.50
CA ASN A 41 4.87 6.17 -7.60
C ASN A 41 6.11 5.30 -7.28
N TYR A 42 7.05 5.82 -6.53
CA TYR A 42 8.25 5.09 -6.14
C TYR A 42 8.23 4.70 -4.66
N PRO A 43 8.60 3.48 -4.33
CA PRO A 43 8.81 2.34 -5.23
C PRO A 43 7.49 1.74 -5.72
N PRO A 44 7.47 1.10 -6.91
CA PRO A 44 6.29 0.37 -7.37
C PRO A 44 5.99 -0.79 -6.43
N TYR A 45 4.71 -1.09 -6.26
CA TYR A 45 4.26 -2.16 -5.39
C TYR A 45 3.01 -2.86 -5.92
N ASN A 46 2.79 -4.07 -5.48
CA ASN A 46 1.57 -4.84 -5.67
C ASN A 46 0.94 -5.15 -4.31
N ILE A 47 -0.37 -5.30 -4.28
CA ILE A 47 -1.08 -5.91 -3.16
C ILE A 47 -1.71 -7.18 -3.70
N VAL A 48 -1.24 -8.33 -3.23
CA VAL A 48 -1.67 -9.64 -3.67
C VAL A 48 -2.60 -10.24 -2.63
N LYS A 49 -3.75 -10.71 -3.06
CA LYS A 49 -4.64 -11.53 -2.24
C LYS A 49 -4.24 -13.00 -2.44
N THR A 50 -3.70 -13.63 -1.41
CA THR A 50 -3.27 -15.03 -1.45
C THR A 50 -4.43 -15.98 -1.12
N THR A 51 -5.20 -15.65 -0.08
CA THR A 51 -6.45 -16.32 0.31
C THR A 51 -7.50 -15.26 0.64
N ASP A 52 -8.65 -15.66 1.15
CA ASP A 52 -9.69 -14.69 1.56
C ASP A 52 -9.24 -13.81 2.73
N ASP A 53 -8.34 -14.30 3.56
CA ASP A 53 -7.87 -13.63 4.77
C ASP A 53 -6.37 -13.34 4.77
N GLU A 54 -5.63 -13.71 3.73
CA GLU A 54 -4.18 -13.48 3.64
C GLU A 54 -3.83 -12.60 2.46
N PHE A 55 -2.94 -11.65 2.69
CA PHE A 55 -2.47 -10.69 1.71
C PHE A 55 -0.95 -10.55 1.76
N VAL A 56 -0.36 -10.17 0.65
CA VAL A 56 1.06 -9.82 0.56
C VAL A 56 1.22 -8.49 -0.14
N ILE A 57 1.96 -7.57 0.48
CA ILE A 57 2.42 -6.35 -0.19
C ILE A 57 3.81 -6.65 -0.75
N GLU A 58 3.94 -6.60 -2.07
CA GLU A 58 5.20 -6.77 -2.78
C GLU A 58 5.74 -5.42 -3.21
N ILE A 59 6.91 -5.02 -2.74
CA ILE A 59 7.54 -3.75 -3.07
C ILE A 59 8.81 -4.01 -3.87
N ALA A 60 8.92 -3.43 -5.06
CA ALA A 60 10.11 -3.51 -5.89
C ALA A 60 11.19 -2.59 -5.33
N ALA A 61 12.21 -3.18 -4.70
CA ALA A 61 13.27 -2.47 -4.01
C ALA A 61 14.66 -2.95 -4.45
N ALA A 62 14.85 -3.09 -5.76
CA ALA A 62 16.14 -3.46 -6.32
C ALA A 62 17.23 -2.44 -5.92
N GLY A 63 18.37 -2.95 -5.50
CA GLY A 63 19.50 -2.14 -5.05
C GLY A 63 19.51 -1.85 -3.55
N PHE A 64 18.50 -2.30 -2.79
CA PHE A 64 18.48 -2.27 -1.33
C PHE A 64 19.06 -3.54 -0.72
N THR A 65 19.44 -3.47 0.55
CA THR A 65 19.79 -4.60 1.41
C THR A 65 18.76 -4.72 2.53
N LYS A 66 18.71 -5.86 3.21
CA LYS A 66 17.76 -6.09 4.32
C LYS A 66 17.83 -5.03 5.41
N ASP A 67 19.03 -4.60 5.75
CA ASP A 67 19.29 -3.67 6.85
C ASP A 67 18.88 -2.22 6.54
N GLU A 68 18.57 -1.94 5.28
CA GLU A 68 18.16 -0.62 4.82
C GLU A 68 16.64 -0.38 4.91
N PHE A 69 15.88 -1.39 5.37
CA PHE A 69 14.44 -1.27 5.58
C PHE A 69 14.08 -1.04 7.04
N ASN A 70 13.16 -0.13 7.27
CA ASN A 70 12.48 0.07 8.53
C ASN A 70 10.98 -0.09 8.32
N ILE A 71 10.38 -1.09 8.96
CA ILE A 71 8.98 -1.44 8.80
C ILE A 71 8.33 -1.41 10.18
N HIS A 72 7.29 -0.60 10.34
CA HIS A 72 6.56 -0.52 11.60
C HIS A 72 5.08 -0.25 11.39
N VAL A 73 4.27 -0.69 12.33
CA VAL A 73 2.84 -0.44 12.38
C VAL A 73 2.58 0.67 13.39
N VAL A 74 1.85 1.70 12.96
CA VAL A 74 1.37 2.76 13.84
C VAL A 74 -0.01 2.38 14.35
N PRO A 75 -0.17 2.08 15.66
CA PRO A 75 -1.44 1.62 16.22
C PRO A 75 -2.55 2.65 16.08
N ASP A 76 -2.22 3.92 16.33
CA ASP A 76 -3.16 5.03 16.21
C ASP A 76 -3.40 5.36 14.72
N GLY A 77 -4.39 4.71 14.13
CA GLY A 77 -4.79 4.93 12.75
C GLY A 77 -4.51 3.76 11.81
N ASN A 78 -4.11 2.60 12.36
CA ASN A 78 -3.93 1.36 11.60
C ASN A 78 -3.12 1.57 10.31
N LYS A 79 -1.89 2.04 10.45
CA LYS A 79 -1.01 2.33 9.31
C LYS A 79 0.24 1.47 9.38
N LEU A 80 0.55 0.86 8.25
CA LEU A 80 1.84 0.22 8.02
C LEU A 80 2.76 1.24 7.32
N VAL A 81 3.88 1.55 7.93
CA VAL A 81 4.89 2.45 7.37
C VAL A 81 6.11 1.62 6.97
N VAL A 82 6.51 1.78 5.72
CA VAL A 82 7.67 1.11 5.12
C VAL A 82 8.65 2.16 4.66
N GLN A 83 9.84 2.15 5.20
CA GLN A 83 10.91 3.06 4.83
C GLN A 83 12.10 2.29 4.27
N GLY A 84 12.64 2.76 3.18
CA GLY A 84 13.93 2.33 2.65
C GLY A 84 14.91 3.50 2.72
N VAL A 85 15.98 3.33 3.46
CA VAL A 85 17.01 4.37 3.66
C VAL A 85 18.37 3.83 3.27
N GLN A 86 19.01 4.47 2.32
CA GLN A 86 20.37 4.16 1.89
C GLN A 86 21.29 5.35 2.24
N ASP A 87 22.32 5.06 2.99
CA ASP A 87 23.42 6.00 3.24
C ASP A 87 24.62 5.63 2.34
N ARG A 88 24.39 5.71 1.05
CA ARG A 88 25.45 5.52 0.05
C ARG A 88 25.80 6.88 -0.50
N GLY A 89 26.96 7.38 -0.23
CA GLY A 89 27.45 8.65 -0.76
C GLY A 89 27.16 8.84 -2.27
N GLU A 90 27.61 9.92 -2.85
CA GLU A 90 27.36 10.22 -4.27
C GLU A 90 27.76 9.06 -5.18
N ASP A 91 26.82 8.59 -6.00
CA ASP A 91 27.07 7.59 -7.02
C ASP A 91 27.93 8.20 -8.13
N LYS A 92 29.20 7.80 -8.17
CA LYS A 92 30.18 8.31 -9.15
C LYS A 92 30.12 7.61 -10.50
N LYS A 93 29.12 6.75 -10.73
CA LYS A 93 28.98 6.04 -12.01
C LYS A 93 28.46 6.97 -13.09
N GLU A 94 29.01 6.85 -14.27
CA GLU A 94 28.49 7.46 -15.48
C GLU A 94 27.47 6.52 -16.12
N TYR A 95 26.25 7.02 -16.36
CA TYR A 95 25.15 6.23 -16.91
C TYR A 95 24.80 6.74 -18.31
N TYR A 96 24.76 5.84 -19.28
CA TYR A 96 24.10 6.13 -20.55
C TYR A 96 22.57 6.23 -20.42
N HIS A 97 22.00 5.40 -19.52
CA HIS A 97 20.60 5.43 -19.15
C HIS A 97 20.45 4.96 -17.70
N ARG A 98 19.67 5.67 -16.91
CA ARG A 98 19.38 5.31 -15.52
C ARG A 98 17.88 5.16 -15.33
N GLY A 99 17.37 3.92 -15.46
CA GLY A 99 15.96 3.57 -15.20
C GLY A 99 15.71 3.06 -13.80
N ILE A 100 16.74 2.51 -13.13
CA ILE A 100 16.65 2.02 -11.76
C ILE A 100 17.27 3.04 -10.83
N ALA A 101 16.44 3.73 -10.08
CA ALA A 101 16.87 4.70 -9.08
C ALA A 101 16.62 4.11 -7.68
N ALA A 102 17.64 3.47 -7.10
CA ALA A 102 17.60 3.10 -5.69
C ALA A 102 17.71 4.39 -4.85
N ARG A 103 16.59 4.94 -4.44
CA ARG A 103 16.49 6.18 -3.65
C ARG A 103 15.68 5.95 -2.39
N ASN A 104 15.95 6.76 -1.38
CA ASN A 104 15.20 6.72 -0.13
C ASN A 104 13.71 6.94 -0.38
N PHE A 105 12.89 6.18 0.33
CA PHE A 105 11.44 6.27 0.22
C PHE A 105 10.76 6.03 1.57
N THR A 106 9.53 6.52 1.65
CA THR A 106 8.57 6.16 2.70
C THR A 106 7.25 5.84 2.03
N ARG A 107 6.72 4.66 2.30
CA ARG A 107 5.38 4.23 1.88
C ARG A 107 4.52 3.98 3.09
N THR A 108 3.29 4.45 3.04
CA THR A 108 2.30 4.24 4.10
C THR A 108 1.09 3.53 3.52
N PHE A 109 0.73 2.43 4.14
CA PHE A 109 -0.46 1.64 3.79
C PHE A 109 -1.46 1.73 4.93
N ALA A 110 -2.71 2.07 4.62
CA ALA A 110 -3.79 2.01 5.59
C ALA A 110 -4.20 0.54 5.77
N LEU A 111 -4.20 0.07 7.00
CA LEU A 111 -4.67 -1.26 7.36
C LEU A 111 -6.11 -1.19 7.87
N MET A 112 -6.91 -2.22 7.63
CA MET A 112 -8.18 -2.39 8.31
C MET A 112 -7.94 -2.79 9.77
N GLU A 113 -8.92 -2.56 10.64
CA GLU A 113 -8.79 -2.83 12.10
C GLU A 113 -8.51 -4.31 12.43
N ASP A 114 -8.94 -5.21 11.53
CA ASP A 114 -8.81 -6.66 11.66
C ASP A 114 -7.61 -7.23 10.86
N VAL A 115 -6.73 -6.38 10.33
CA VAL A 115 -5.55 -6.82 9.57
C VAL A 115 -4.28 -6.63 10.40
N GLU A 116 -3.52 -7.71 10.51
CA GLU A 116 -2.23 -7.73 11.20
C GLU A 116 -1.09 -8.08 10.24
N VAL A 117 0.08 -7.49 10.49
CA VAL A 117 1.32 -7.84 9.79
C VAL A 117 1.95 -9.05 10.47
N THR A 118 2.13 -10.14 9.73
CA THR A 118 2.68 -11.39 10.24
C THR A 118 4.18 -11.53 10.02
N GLY A 119 4.74 -10.84 9.05
CA GLY A 119 6.17 -10.87 8.78
C GLY A 119 6.55 -10.10 7.53
N ALA A 120 7.85 -10.00 7.30
CA ALA A 120 8.41 -9.44 6.09
C ALA A 120 9.68 -10.19 5.70
N ASP A 121 9.89 -10.37 4.40
CA ASP A 121 11.10 -10.94 3.83
C ASP A 121 11.55 -10.13 2.62
N PHE A 122 12.85 -10.19 2.34
CA PHE A 122 13.45 -9.54 1.19
C PHE A 122 14.25 -10.55 0.38
N VAL A 123 13.75 -10.84 -0.82
CA VAL A 123 14.31 -11.84 -1.74
C VAL A 123 14.30 -11.29 -3.16
N ASP A 124 15.38 -11.49 -3.88
CA ASP A 124 15.53 -11.13 -5.30
C ASP A 124 15.14 -9.67 -5.63
N GLY A 125 15.43 -8.74 -4.73
CA GLY A 125 15.11 -7.33 -4.91
C GLY A 125 13.64 -6.97 -4.63
N MET A 126 12.86 -7.91 -4.11
CA MET A 126 11.47 -7.72 -3.71
C MET A 126 11.32 -7.78 -2.20
N LEU A 127 10.74 -6.74 -1.62
CA LEU A 127 10.32 -6.73 -0.23
C LEU A 127 8.87 -7.21 -0.15
N ASN A 128 8.66 -8.34 0.49
CA ASN A 128 7.34 -8.96 0.67
C ASN A 128 6.90 -8.79 2.11
N ILE A 129 5.74 -8.22 2.33
CA ILE A 129 5.15 -8.01 3.66
C ILE A 129 3.87 -8.81 3.73
N SER A 130 3.85 -9.80 4.61
CA SER A 130 2.71 -10.69 4.80
C SER A 130 1.72 -10.12 5.81
N LEU A 131 0.45 -10.16 5.46
CA LEU A 131 -0.65 -9.67 6.29
C LEU A 131 -1.73 -10.74 6.39
N VAL A 132 -2.39 -10.79 7.53
CA VAL A 132 -3.53 -11.67 7.78
C VAL A 132 -4.70 -10.87 8.33
N ARG A 133 -5.87 -11.19 7.89
CA ARG A 133 -7.12 -10.67 8.43
C ARG A 133 -7.62 -11.60 9.52
N ILE A 134 -7.73 -11.09 10.73
CA ILE A 134 -8.25 -11.83 11.88
C ILE A 134 -9.67 -11.35 12.13
N ILE A 135 -10.67 -12.17 11.79
CA ILE A 135 -12.06 -11.88 12.08
C ILE A 135 -12.35 -12.35 13.51
N PRO A 136 -12.63 -11.41 14.46
CA PRO A 136 -13.00 -11.78 15.82
C PRO A 136 -14.22 -12.72 15.82
N GLU A 137 -14.24 -13.68 16.73
CA GLU A 137 -15.36 -14.63 16.88
C GLU A 137 -16.73 -13.93 17.00
N GLU A 138 -16.75 -12.75 17.64
CA GLU A 138 -17.94 -11.92 17.82
C GLU A 138 -18.51 -11.36 16.51
N LYS A 139 -17.70 -11.28 15.46
CA LYS A 139 -18.09 -10.79 14.12
C LYS A 139 -18.38 -11.91 13.12
N LYS A 140 -18.22 -13.19 13.53
CA LYS A 140 -18.59 -14.33 12.69
C LYS A 140 -20.09 -14.44 12.57
N LEU A 141 -20.57 -14.87 11.41
CA LEU A 141 -21.98 -15.14 11.17
C LEU A 141 -22.51 -16.16 12.20
N LYS A 142 -23.50 -15.77 12.98
CA LYS A 142 -24.26 -16.71 13.83
C LYS A 142 -25.40 -17.28 13.01
N GLU A 143 -25.36 -18.57 12.74
CA GLU A 143 -26.54 -19.29 12.22
C GLU A 143 -27.64 -19.29 13.26
N ILE A 144 -28.78 -18.70 12.92
CA ILE A 144 -29.97 -18.73 13.75
C ILE A 144 -30.88 -19.84 13.20
N GLN A 145 -31.04 -20.92 13.96
CA GLN A 145 -32.01 -21.96 13.61
C GLN A 145 -33.41 -21.45 13.90
N VAL A 146 -34.25 -21.46 12.87
CA VAL A 146 -35.70 -21.22 13.03
C VAL A 146 -36.35 -22.47 13.61
N LYS A 147 -36.97 -22.31 14.76
CA LYS A 147 -37.77 -23.39 15.38
C LYS A 147 -39.12 -23.46 14.74
#